data_fb712d261c9b5012bd81c3eb98d064b2
#
_entry.id   fb712d261c9b5012bd81c3eb98d064b2
#
_cell.length_a   1.000
_cell.length_b   1.000
_cell.length_c   1.000
_cell.angle_alpha   90.00
_cell.angle_beta   90.00
_cell.angle_gamma   90.00
#
_symmetry.space_group_name_H-M   'P 1'
#
loop_
_entity.id
_entity.type
_entity.pdbx_description
1 polymer ?
#
loop_
_entity_poly.entity_id
_entity_poly.type
_entity_poly.pdbx_seq_one_letter_code
_entity_poly.pdbx_strand_id
1 'polypeptide(L)'
;MFRRFCCKVLKEQYIAPYLILGIRAEESNKRKERYTEPTSCRIYSKTKTAEQVLPILNWTNHDIEVFAQMEDLQFHSLYYVNGKFDPTKRLGCIGCPLQGDRGVSDYKQYPRFLRQLVKSYAQYVDTHKAVEGIYQDVVWQLFYSNHGQSRYEQTYNGLFAPPSPKEFLQSYFKIELP
;
A
#
# COMPACT_ATOMS: atom_id res chain seq x y z
N MET A 1 -15.51 4.91 -1.10
CA MET A 1 -14.72 3.76 -0.60
C MET A 1 -13.98 3.12 -1.79
N PHE A 2 -12.66 3.23 -1.84
CA PHE A 2 -11.88 2.61 -2.90
C PHE A 2 -11.90 1.09 -2.74
N ARG A 3 -12.62 0.43 -3.60
CA ARG A 3 -12.49 -1.01 -3.74
C ARG A 3 -11.15 -1.32 -4.39
N ARG A 4 -10.49 -2.41 -3.96
CA ARG A 4 -9.19 -2.89 -4.49
C ARG A 4 -9.31 -3.39 -5.95
N PHE A 5 -9.97 -2.62 -6.82
CA PHE A 5 -10.13 -3.03 -8.21
C PHE A 5 -8.78 -3.23 -8.90
N CYS A 6 -7.77 -2.40 -8.53
CA CYS A 6 -6.43 -2.49 -9.07
C CYS A 6 -5.76 -3.86 -8.84
N CYS A 7 -5.94 -4.47 -7.66
CA CYS A 7 -5.45 -5.83 -7.42
C CYS A 7 -6.13 -6.84 -8.33
N LYS A 8 -7.47 -6.76 -8.45
CA LYS A 8 -8.24 -7.66 -9.29
C LYS A 8 -7.89 -7.50 -10.79
N VAL A 9 -7.74 -6.26 -11.24
CA VAL A 9 -7.49 -5.94 -12.66
C VAL A 9 -6.03 -6.13 -13.05
N LEU A 10 -5.07 -5.70 -12.19
CA LEU A 10 -3.66 -5.68 -12.56
C LEU A 10 -2.86 -6.88 -12.03
N LYS A 11 -3.26 -7.48 -10.91
CA LYS A 11 -2.49 -8.57 -10.28
C LYS A 11 -3.17 -9.93 -10.37
N GLU A 12 -4.51 -9.95 -10.31
CA GLU A 12 -5.28 -11.20 -10.23
C GLU A 12 -6.02 -11.53 -11.54
N GLN A 13 -5.82 -10.74 -12.58
CA GLN A 13 -6.45 -10.98 -13.88
C GLN A 13 -5.90 -12.24 -14.55
N TYR A 14 -4.59 -12.44 -14.44
CA TYR A 14 -3.92 -13.60 -15.00
C TYR A 14 -3.40 -14.49 -13.87
N ILE A 15 -4.06 -15.62 -13.65
CA ILE A 15 -3.68 -16.58 -12.64
C ILE A 15 -3.39 -17.91 -13.34
N ALA A 16 -2.12 -18.32 -13.28
CA ALA A 16 -1.71 -19.64 -13.73
C ALA A 16 -2.21 -20.72 -12.75
N PRO A 17 -2.42 -21.96 -13.23
CA PRO A 17 -2.80 -23.07 -12.36
C PRO A 17 -1.81 -23.34 -11.22
N TYR A 18 -0.52 -23.08 -11.48
CA TYR A 18 0.57 -23.23 -10.53
C TYR A 18 1.26 -21.90 -10.32
N LEU A 19 1.47 -21.51 -9.06
CA LEU A 19 2.10 -20.25 -8.67
C LEU A 19 3.22 -20.50 -7.66
N ILE A 20 4.41 -20.01 -7.96
CA ILE A 20 5.49 -19.93 -6.97
C ILE A 20 5.49 -18.51 -6.40
N LEU A 21 5.34 -18.38 -5.08
CA LEU A 21 5.20 -17.11 -4.41
C LEU A 21 6.26 -16.92 -3.32
N GLY A 22 6.94 -15.79 -3.36
CA GLY A 22 7.89 -15.35 -2.33
C GLY A 22 7.20 -14.80 -1.07
N ILE A 23 6.33 -15.60 -0.46
CA ILE A 23 5.62 -15.23 0.78
C ILE A 23 6.38 -15.81 1.96
N ARG A 24 6.58 -15.00 3.02
CA ARG A 24 7.17 -15.42 4.28
C ARG A 24 6.19 -15.23 5.43
N ALA A 25 6.16 -16.18 6.37
CA ALA A 25 5.31 -16.11 7.56
C ALA A 25 5.71 -14.92 8.46
N GLU A 26 7.00 -14.62 8.55
CA GLU A 26 7.53 -13.53 9.37
C GLU A 26 7.07 -12.14 8.94
N GLU A 27 6.65 -11.96 7.70
CA GLU A 27 6.25 -10.63 7.20
C GLU A 27 5.02 -10.03 7.90
N SER A 28 4.12 -10.83 8.45
CA SER A 28 2.99 -10.36 9.26
C SER A 28 2.26 -11.51 9.94
N ASN A 29 1.63 -11.23 11.09
CA ASN A 29 0.79 -12.20 11.80
C ASN A 29 -0.30 -12.80 10.91
N LYS A 30 -0.94 -11.98 10.06
CA LYS A 30 -1.96 -12.46 9.09
C LYS A 30 -1.39 -13.45 8.07
N ARG A 31 -0.11 -13.35 7.71
CA ARG A 31 0.52 -14.33 6.82
C ARG A 31 0.89 -15.59 7.56
N LYS A 32 1.43 -15.47 8.77
CA LYS A 32 1.74 -16.59 9.65
C LYS A 32 0.51 -17.46 9.95
N GLU A 33 -0.62 -16.82 10.23
CA GLU A 33 -1.89 -17.52 10.48
C GLU A 33 -2.49 -18.16 9.21
N ARG A 34 -2.30 -17.50 8.06
CA ARG A 34 -2.90 -17.93 6.80
C ARG A 34 -2.13 -19.05 6.11
N TYR A 35 -0.83 -19.03 6.19
CA TYR A 35 0.05 -19.94 5.49
C TYR A 35 0.84 -20.77 6.49
N THR A 36 0.34 -21.95 6.79
CA THR A 36 0.94 -22.89 7.74
C THR A 36 1.79 -23.93 7.03
N GLU A 37 1.54 -24.15 5.73
CA GLU A 37 2.21 -25.15 4.92
C GLU A 37 2.86 -24.52 3.68
N PRO A 38 4.00 -25.08 3.21
CA PRO A 38 4.69 -24.58 2.02
C PRO A 38 3.88 -24.70 0.72
N THR A 39 2.83 -25.51 0.73
CA THR A 39 1.92 -25.69 -0.41
C THR A 39 0.49 -25.38 0.02
N SER A 40 -0.26 -24.71 -0.84
CA SER A 40 -1.67 -24.41 -0.57
C SER A 40 -2.44 -24.28 -1.88
N CYS A 41 -3.73 -24.58 -1.84
CA CYS A 41 -4.63 -24.31 -2.97
C CYS A 41 -5.45 -23.05 -2.66
N ARG A 42 -5.48 -22.10 -3.60
CA ARG A 42 -6.24 -20.88 -3.43
C ARG A 42 -7.31 -20.71 -4.51
N ILE A 43 -8.52 -20.43 -4.05
CA ILE A 43 -9.65 -20.10 -4.92
C ILE A 43 -9.66 -18.58 -5.14
N TYR A 44 -9.50 -18.16 -6.38
CA TYR A 44 -9.54 -16.75 -6.78
C TYR A 44 -10.91 -16.32 -7.28
N SER A 45 -11.65 -17.25 -7.88
CA SER A 45 -13.05 -17.08 -8.31
C SER A 45 -13.74 -18.44 -8.41
N LYS A 46 -15.02 -18.45 -8.76
CA LYS A 46 -15.77 -19.71 -9.00
C LYS A 46 -15.11 -20.64 -10.03
N THR A 47 -14.31 -20.08 -10.93
CA THR A 47 -13.70 -20.82 -12.05
C THR A 47 -12.16 -20.79 -12.05
N LYS A 48 -11.54 -20.11 -11.08
CA LYS A 48 -10.09 -19.94 -11.02
C LYS A 48 -9.56 -20.41 -9.67
N THR A 49 -8.86 -21.51 -9.70
CA THR A 49 -8.07 -22.03 -8.58
C THR A 49 -6.60 -22.07 -8.98
N ALA A 50 -5.71 -21.91 -8.04
CA ALA A 50 -4.29 -22.08 -8.27
C ALA A 50 -3.66 -22.84 -7.11
N GLU A 51 -2.81 -23.77 -7.44
CA GLU A 51 -1.90 -24.42 -6.50
C GLU A 51 -0.71 -23.47 -6.26
N GLN A 52 -0.42 -23.19 -5.00
CA GLN A 52 0.62 -22.26 -4.60
C GLN A 52 1.75 -23.00 -3.92
N VAL A 53 2.97 -22.73 -4.33
CA VAL A 53 4.19 -23.20 -3.68
C VAL A 53 4.91 -22.01 -3.06
N LEU A 54 5.24 -22.11 -1.79
CA LEU A 54 5.82 -21.06 -0.96
C LEU A 54 7.20 -21.49 -0.46
N PRO A 55 8.24 -21.50 -1.34
CA PRO A 55 9.52 -22.13 -1.01
C PRO A 55 10.25 -21.44 0.14
N ILE A 56 9.98 -20.18 0.39
CA ILE A 56 10.62 -19.40 1.44
C ILE A 56 9.66 -19.04 2.61
N LEU A 57 8.57 -19.83 2.78
CA LEU A 57 7.55 -19.53 3.80
C LEU A 57 8.14 -19.36 5.19
N ASN A 58 9.06 -20.21 5.58
CA ASN A 58 9.67 -20.24 6.92
C ASN A 58 10.96 -19.42 7.03
N TRP A 59 11.36 -18.73 5.96
CA TRP A 59 12.55 -17.89 6.00
C TRP A 59 12.35 -16.67 6.86
N THR A 60 13.36 -16.39 7.69
CA THR A 60 13.45 -15.18 8.51
C THR A 60 14.04 -14.01 7.71
N ASN A 61 14.01 -12.81 8.30
CA ASN A 61 14.73 -11.66 7.72
C ASN A 61 16.23 -11.93 7.65
N HIS A 62 16.78 -12.65 8.63
CA HIS A 62 18.17 -13.04 8.65
C HIS A 62 18.52 -13.99 7.50
N ASP A 63 17.66 -14.99 7.22
CA ASP A 63 17.88 -15.91 6.11
C ASP A 63 17.91 -15.19 4.75
N ILE A 64 17.04 -14.19 4.57
CA ILE A 64 17.04 -13.35 3.38
C ILE A 64 18.34 -12.53 3.27
N GLU A 65 18.82 -11.98 4.39
CA GLU A 65 20.07 -11.20 4.41
C GLU A 65 21.28 -12.08 4.07
N VAL A 66 21.37 -13.24 4.69
CA VAL A 66 22.45 -14.21 4.42
C VAL A 66 22.41 -14.69 2.98
N PHE A 67 21.24 -15.09 2.49
CA PHE A 67 21.08 -15.54 1.11
C PHE A 67 21.45 -14.43 0.10
N ALA A 68 21.02 -13.21 0.36
CA ALA A 68 21.36 -12.06 -0.48
C ALA A 68 22.87 -11.81 -0.56
N GLN A 69 23.58 -11.98 0.56
CA GLN A 69 25.04 -11.84 0.62
C GLN A 69 25.75 -13.00 -0.07
N MET A 70 25.30 -14.24 0.15
CA MET A 70 25.90 -15.44 -0.44
C MET A 70 25.81 -15.44 -1.97
N GLU A 71 24.67 -14.98 -2.51
CA GLU A 71 24.39 -14.98 -3.95
C GLU A 71 24.72 -13.62 -4.62
N ASP A 72 25.33 -12.69 -3.88
CA ASP A 72 25.63 -11.31 -4.34
C ASP A 72 24.45 -10.64 -5.05
N LEU A 73 23.26 -10.74 -4.47
CA LEU A 73 22.03 -10.23 -5.09
C LEU A 73 21.95 -8.71 -5.01
N GLN A 74 21.76 -8.10 -6.16
CA GLN A 74 21.51 -6.66 -6.26
C GLN A 74 20.02 -6.36 -6.19
N PHE A 75 19.60 -5.71 -5.12
CA PHE A 75 18.21 -5.29 -4.94
C PHE A 75 17.97 -3.88 -5.46
N HIS A 76 16.71 -3.55 -5.68
CA HIS A 76 16.32 -2.18 -6.02
C HIS A 76 16.72 -1.21 -4.89
N SER A 77 17.17 -0.01 -5.25
CA SER A 77 17.69 1.01 -4.30
C SER A 77 16.73 1.31 -3.14
N LEU A 78 15.43 1.17 -3.33
CA LEU A 78 14.43 1.38 -2.29
C LEU A 78 14.46 0.32 -1.15
N TYR A 79 15.16 -0.79 -1.32
CA TYR A 79 15.41 -1.76 -0.24
C TYR A 79 16.58 -1.39 0.66
N TYR A 80 17.32 -0.34 0.31
CA TYR A 80 18.46 0.10 1.11
C TYR A 80 18.07 1.28 2.00
N VAL A 81 18.54 1.25 3.25
CA VAL A 81 18.42 2.33 4.23
C VAL A 81 19.83 2.72 4.65
N ASN A 82 20.21 3.96 4.42
CA ASN A 82 21.58 4.44 4.70
C ASN A 82 22.68 3.56 4.04
N GLY A 83 22.42 3.11 2.82
CA GLY A 83 23.35 2.24 2.06
C GLY A 83 23.38 0.77 2.48
N LYS A 84 22.61 0.37 3.50
CA LYS A 84 22.52 -1.00 3.98
C LYS A 84 21.21 -1.64 3.53
N PHE A 85 21.26 -2.88 3.06
CA PHE A 85 20.07 -3.67 2.71
C PHE A 85 19.20 -3.91 3.95
N ASP A 86 17.89 -3.68 3.80
CA ASP A 86 16.90 -3.88 4.86
C ASP A 86 15.87 -4.94 4.43
N PRO A 87 15.99 -6.19 4.90
CA PRO A 87 15.09 -7.29 4.55
C PRO A 87 13.67 -7.11 5.09
N THR A 88 13.46 -6.19 6.04
CA THR A 88 12.13 -5.88 6.59
C THR A 88 11.35 -4.92 5.70
N LYS A 89 12.04 -4.22 4.79
CA LYS A 89 11.43 -3.22 3.93
C LYS A 89 10.56 -3.87 2.88
N ARG A 90 9.34 -3.36 2.78
CA ARG A 90 8.35 -3.89 1.83
C ARG A 90 8.00 -2.81 0.82
N LEU A 91 8.28 -3.09 -0.43
CA LEU A 91 7.85 -2.24 -1.53
C LEU A 91 6.43 -2.62 -1.94
N GLY A 92 5.57 -1.63 -2.02
CA GLY A 92 4.18 -1.76 -2.46
C GLY A 92 3.87 -0.78 -3.57
N CYS A 93 2.60 -0.72 -3.96
CA CYS A 93 2.16 0.31 -4.90
C CYS A 93 2.17 1.67 -4.19
N ILE A 94 2.75 2.69 -4.81
CA ILE A 94 2.74 4.05 -4.29
C ILE A 94 1.30 4.49 -4.02
N GLY A 95 1.05 4.99 -2.81
CA GLY A 95 -0.27 5.46 -2.40
C GLY A 95 -1.35 4.38 -2.31
N CYS A 96 -0.96 3.12 -2.11
CA CYS A 96 -1.93 2.04 -1.91
C CYS A 96 -2.77 2.30 -0.65
N PRO A 97 -4.12 2.33 -0.74
CA PRO A 97 -4.99 2.63 0.40
C PRO A 97 -4.89 1.59 1.54
N LEU A 98 -4.25 0.45 1.29
CA LEU A 98 -4.05 -0.60 2.30
C LEU A 98 -2.69 -0.54 2.99
N GLN A 99 -1.87 0.46 2.68
CA GLN A 99 -0.56 0.62 3.29
C GLN A 99 -0.59 1.42 4.60
N GLY A 100 -1.72 2.02 4.94
CA GLY A 100 -1.81 2.87 6.13
C GLY A 100 -0.83 4.05 6.06
N ASP A 101 -0.09 4.26 7.13
CA ASP A 101 0.87 5.37 7.26
C ASP A 101 1.95 5.42 6.18
N ARG A 102 2.28 4.27 5.59
CA ARG A 102 3.21 4.22 4.45
C ARG A 102 2.66 4.91 3.21
N GLY A 103 1.36 4.85 2.97
CA GLY A 103 0.74 5.57 1.87
C GLY A 103 0.94 7.08 1.98
N VAL A 104 0.89 7.61 3.19
CA VAL A 104 1.18 9.05 3.46
C VAL A 104 2.63 9.38 3.17
N SER A 105 3.58 8.55 3.62
CA SER A 105 5.00 8.75 3.35
C SER A 105 5.35 8.67 1.88
N ASP A 106 4.70 7.79 1.13
CA ASP A 106 4.85 7.67 -0.32
C ASP A 106 4.48 8.98 -1.03
N TYR A 107 3.38 9.62 -0.62
CA TYR A 107 2.98 10.90 -1.21
C TYR A 107 3.89 12.06 -0.82
N LYS A 108 4.54 12.02 0.35
CA LYS A 108 5.59 12.99 0.70
C LYS A 108 6.82 12.83 -0.20
N GLN A 109 7.21 11.60 -0.48
CA GLN A 109 8.35 11.29 -1.34
C GLN A 109 8.03 11.53 -2.82
N TYR A 110 6.79 11.26 -3.23
CA TYR A 110 6.36 11.34 -4.63
C TYR A 110 5.09 12.19 -4.80
N PRO A 111 5.14 13.51 -4.57
CA PRO A 111 3.95 14.37 -4.52
C PRO A 111 3.17 14.44 -5.85
N ARG A 112 3.83 14.15 -6.99
CA ARG A 112 3.14 14.06 -8.28
C ARG A 112 2.03 13.00 -8.30
N PHE A 113 2.17 11.91 -7.55
CA PHE A 113 1.14 10.87 -7.47
C PHE A 113 -0.07 11.34 -6.67
N LEU A 114 0.11 12.20 -5.67
CA LEU A 114 -1.01 12.82 -4.97
C LEU A 114 -1.82 13.72 -5.91
N ARG A 115 -1.14 14.51 -6.76
CA ARG A 115 -1.84 15.32 -7.79
C ARG A 115 -2.66 14.44 -8.75
N GLN A 116 -2.11 13.30 -9.17
CA GLN A 116 -2.85 12.36 -10.02
C GLN A 116 -4.04 11.73 -9.29
N LEU A 117 -3.88 11.40 -8.02
CA LEU A 117 -4.99 10.92 -7.20
C LEU A 117 -6.12 11.94 -7.16
N VAL A 118 -5.83 13.19 -6.82
CA VAL A 118 -6.83 14.28 -6.77
C VAL A 118 -7.51 14.47 -8.13
N LYS A 119 -6.74 14.48 -9.23
CA LYS A 119 -7.30 14.56 -10.60
C LYS A 119 -8.23 13.39 -10.92
N SER A 120 -7.84 12.16 -10.55
CA SER A 120 -8.67 10.97 -10.79
C SER A 120 -9.97 11.02 -9.98
N TYR A 121 -9.92 11.58 -8.77
CA TYR A 121 -11.12 11.81 -7.98
C TYR A 121 -12.04 12.84 -8.61
N ALA A 122 -11.48 13.96 -9.07
CA ALA A 122 -12.26 14.99 -9.75
C ALA A 122 -13.00 14.42 -10.96
N GLN A 123 -12.31 13.64 -11.79
CA GLN A 123 -12.93 12.98 -12.93
C GLN A 123 -14.04 11.99 -12.53
N TYR A 124 -13.81 11.22 -11.45
CA TYR A 124 -14.80 10.27 -10.95
C TYR A 124 -16.06 10.98 -10.44
N VAL A 125 -15.90 12.08 -9.72
CA VAL A 125 -17.03 12.91 -9.22
C VAL A 125 -17.83 13.46 -10.39
N ASP A 126 -17.18 14.04 -11.37
CA ASP A 126 -17.83 14.59 -12.55
C ASP A 126 -18.64 13.54 -13.32
N THR A 127 -18.10 12.33 -13.41
CA THR A 127 -18.73 11.23 -14.15
C THR A 127 -19.89 10.60 -13.38
N HIS A 128 -19.80 10.48 -12.07
CA HIS A 128 -20.75 9.70 -11.26
C HIS A 128 -21.69 10.57 -10.41
N LYS A 129 -21.47 11.88 -10.36
CA LYS A 129 -22.23 12.83 -9.52
C LYS A 129 -22.41 12.40 -8.06
N ALA A 130 -21.50 11.55 -7.56
CA ALA A 130 -21.69 10.79 -6.33
C ALA A 130 -20.95 11.34 -5.12
N VAL A 131 -20.00 12.27 -5.31
CA VAL A 131 -19.11 12.70 -4.24
C VAL A 131 -19.00 14.22 -4.20
N GLU A 132 -19.45 14.79 -3.07
CA GLU A 132 -19.17 16.18 -2.71
C GLU A 132 -17.90 16.24 -1.88
N GLY A 133 -16.98 17.13 -2.21
CA GLY A 133 -15.76 17.34 -1.41
C GLY A 133 -14.59 16.41 -1.71
N ILE A 134 -14.10 16.43 -2.94
CA ILE A 134 -12.93 15.64 -3.41
C ILE A 134 -11.78 15.63 -2.39
N TYR A 135 -11.43 16.79 -1.87
CA TYR A 135 -10.31 16.92 -0.93
C TYR A 135 -10.62 16.30 0.42
N GLN A 136 -11.89 16.36 0.87
CA GLN A 136 -12.32 15.69 2.09
C GLN A 136 -12.19 14.17 1.95
N ASP A 137 -12.55 13.61 0.81
CA ASP A 137 -12.42 12.18 0.56
C ASP A 137 -10.95 11.73 0.50
N VAL A 138 -10.08 12.54 -0.09
CA VAL A 138 -8.64 12.28 -0.11
C VAL A 138 -8.06 12.33 1.31
N VAL A 139 -8.41 13.34 2.11
CA VAL A 139 -8.02 13.42 3.53
C VAL A 139 -8.52 12.19 4.26
N TRP A 140 -9.80 11.85 4.10
CA TRP A 140 -10.40 10.68 4.74
C TRP A 140 -9.63 9.41 4.40
N GLN A 141 -9.33 9.18 3.13
CA GLN A 141 -8.62 8.00 2.70
C GLN A 141 -7.20 7.92 3.25
N LEU A 142 -6.46 9.02 3.27
CA LEU A 142 -5.05 9.02 3.66
C LEU A 142 -4.87 8.95 5.18
N PHE A 143 -5.77 9.58 5.93
CA PHE A 143 -5.57 9.78 7.37
C PHE A 143 -6.53 9.00 8.25
N TYR A 144 -7.69 8.59 7.74
CA TYR A 144 -8.74 7.91 8.52
C TYR A 144 -8.82 6.39 8.30
N SER A 145 -8.24 5.87 7.24
CA SER A 145 -8.56 4.51 6.78
C SER A 145 -8.12 3.38 7.71
N ASN A 146 -7.29 3.61 8.73
CA ASN A 146 -6.73 2.52 9.49
C ASN A 146 -6.82 2.59 11.02
N HIS A 147 -7.15 3.70 11.66
CA HIS A 147 -7.05 3.79 13.13
C HIS A 147 -8.16 4.57 13.83
N GLY A 148 -9.27 4.85 13.19
CA GLY A 148 -10.47 5.41 13.85
C GLY A 148 -10.32 6.80 14.47
N GLN A 149 -9.11 7.34 14.52
CA GLN A 149 -8.83 8.71 14.97
C GLN A 149 -8.00 9.42 13.92
N SER A 150 -8.55 10.50 13.47
CA SER A 150 -8.03 11.35 12.44
C SER A 150 -6.74 12.06 12.90
N ARG A 151 -5.64 11.81 12.25
CA ARG A 151 -4.45 12.68 12.40
C ARG A 151 -4.77 14.12 12.01
N TYR A 152 -5.71 14.33 11.12
CA TYR A 152 -6.22 15.65 10.76
C TYR A 152 -6.82 16.37 11.98
N GLU A 153 -7.72 15.73 12.72
CA GLU A 153 -8.30 16.27 13.96
C GLU A 153 -7.25 16.42 15.05
N GLN A 154 -6.34 15.49 15.20
CA GLN A 154 -5.23 15.58 16.17
C GLN A 154 -4.27 16.74 15.86
N THR A 155 -4.06 17.05 14.59
CA THR A 155 -3.17 18.15 14.18
C THR A 155 -3.83 19.50 14.47
N TYR A 156 -5.17 19.56 14.54
CA TYR A 156 -5.95 20.78 14.72
C TYR A 156 -6.82 20.79 15.97
N ASN A 157 -6.46 20.04 17.01
CA ASN A 157 -7.07 20.13 18.35
C ASN A 157 -6.77 21.49 19.01
N GLY A 158 -7.07 22.59 18.34
CA GLY A 158 -6.72 23.91 18.78
C GLY A 158 -7.89 24.89 18.77
N LEU A 159 -7.65 26.04 19.35
CA LEU A 159 -8.52 27.21 19.45
C LEU A 159 -8.93 27.82 18.08
N PHE A 160 -8.42 27.29 16.99
CA PHE A 160 -8.67 27.80 15.64
C PHE A 160 -9.43 26.79 14.78
N ALA A 161 -10.27 27.31 13.88
CA ALA A 161 -10.93 26.47 12.89
C ALA A 161 -9.88 25.71 12.05
N PRO A 162 -10.11 24.39 11.77
CA PRO A 162 -9.20 23.65 10.93
C PRO A 162 -9.16 24.26 9.51
N PRO A 163 -8.00 24.24 8.83
CA PRO A 163 -7.93 24.67 7.45
C PRO A 163 -8.85 23.80 6.57
N SER A 164 -9.18 24.30 5.40
CA SER A 164 -9.91 23.47 4.44
C SER A 164 -9.10 22.20 4.10
N PRO A 165 -9.77 21.10 3.74
CA PRO A 165 -9.07 19.86 3.35
C PRO A 165 -8.02 20.08 2.25
N LYS A 166 -8.28 20.99 1.31
CA LYS A 166 -7.31 21.36 0.27
C LYS A 166 -6.07 22.03 0.86
N GLU A 167 -6.26 23.05 1.68
CA GLU A 167 -5.16 23.78 2.34
C GLU A 167 -4.34 22.86 3.24
N PHE A 168 -5.01 21.95 3.97
CA PHE A 168 -4.35 20.95 4.78
C PHE A 168 -3.44 20.06 3.93
N LEU A 169 -3.95 19.49 2.83
CA LEU A 169 -3.16 18.62 1.94
C LEU A 169 -2.00 19.38 1.31
N GLN A 170 -2.23 20.61 0.85
CA GLN A 170 -1.17 21.44 0.25
C GLN A 170 -0.05 21.75 1.25
N SER A 171 -0.40 22.13 2.46
CA SER A 171 0.56 22.41 3.53
C SER A 171 1.31 21.15 3.98
N TYR A 172 0.57 20.07 4.21
CA TYR A 172 1.14 18.81 4.73
C TYR A 172 2.11 18.16 3.73
N PHE A 173 1.77 18.15 2.45
CA PHE A 173 2.60 17.54 1.39
C PHE A 173 3.50 18.54 0.67
N LYS A 174 3.41 19.84 1.01
CA LYS A 174 4.17 20.95 0.40
C LYS A 174 4.05 20.96 -1.14
N ILE A 175 2.83 20.90 -1.62
CA ILE A 175 2.51 20.87 -3.06
C ILE A 175 1.32 21.76 -3.37
N GLU A 176 1.23 22.22 -4.62
CA GLU A 176 0.02 22.83 -5.15
C GLU A 176 -0.91 21.73 -5.70
N LEU A 177 -2.18 21.82 -5.35
CA LEU A 177 -3.25 20.96 -5.84
C LEU A 177 -4.21 21.74 -6.73
N PRO A 178 -4.75 21.09 -7.75
CA PRO A 178 -5.69 21.70 -8.67
C PRO A 178 -6.97 22.17 -8.00
#